data_e3c5b87151ad2d38d446ac70412184ef
#
_entry.id   e3c5b87151ad2d38d446ac70412184ef
#
_cell.length_a   1.000
_cell.length_b   1.000
_cell.length_c   1.000
_cell.angle_alpha   90.00
_cell.angle_beta   90.00
_cell.angle_gamma   90.00
#
_symmetry.space_group_name_H-M   'P 1'
#
loop_
_entity.id
_entity.type
_entity.pdbx_description
1 polymer ?
#
loop_
_entity_poly.entity_id
_entity_poly.type
_entity_poly.pdbx_seq_one_letter_code
_entity_poly.pdbx_strand_id
1 'polypeptide(L)'
;MAWQTARDAVVDSLRCAAVDHFHGAEYSSGTTGRSGADAAGQVYRALFIRVSPGTPQDVLEEFERDLLRMPTHISSICAWRLSRVDAAIGHTPWTHVWEQEFTDLGSLQTQYLDHPIHWAVVDRWFDPECPEAVVHDRICHTFGNLTERLLTVK
;
A
#
# COMPACT_ATOMS: atom_id res chain seq x y z
N MET A 1 -17.22 -18.35 -1.14
CA MET A 1 -18.49 -17.95 -1.82
C MET A 1 -18.88 -16.51 -1.54
N ALA A 2 -19.07 -16.04 -0.30
CA ALA A 2 -19.52 -14.65 -0.02
C ALA A 2 -18.58 -13.55 -0.57
N TRP A 3 -17.28 -13.72 -0.47
CA TRP A 3 -16.30 -12.77 -1.01
C TRP A 3 -16.41 -12.62 -2.53
N GLN A 4 -16.43 -13.71 -3.27
CA GLN A 4 -16.54 -13.67 -4.74
C GLN A 4 -17.82 -12.97 -5.20
N THR A 5 -18.95 -13.24 -4.54
CA THR A 5 -20.23 -12.58 -4.85
C THR A 5 -20.15 -11.07 -4.59
N ALA A 6 -19.55 -10.64 -3.47
CA ALA A 6 -19.37 -9.23 -3.17
C ALA A 6 -18.41 -8.55 -4.16
N ARG A 7 -17.30 -9.19 -4.48
CA ARG A 7 -16.34 -8.74 -5.50
C ARG A 7 -17.02 -8.53 -6.85
N ASP A 8 -17.74 -9.55 -7.33
CA ASP A 8 -18.39 -9.51 -8.63
C ASP A 8 -19.46 -8.40 -8.69
N ALA A 9 -20.22 -8.20 -7.62
CA ALA A 9 -21.18 -7.11 -7.51
C ALA A 9 -20.51 -5.72 -7.59
N VAL A 10 -19.35 -5.53 -6.94
CA VAL A 10 -18.58 -4.27 -7.02
C VAL A 10 -18.05 -4.07 -8.44
N VAL A 11 -17.42 -5.08 -9.04
CA VAL A 11 -16.88 -5.00 -10.39
C VAL A 11 -17.99 -4.71 -11.41
N ASP A 12 -19.14 -5.36 -11.28
CA ASP A 12 -20.27 -5.15 -12.19
C ASP A 12 -20.89 -3.75 -12.03
N SER A 13 -20.93 -3.21 -10.80
CA SER A 13 -21.40 -1.84 -10.56
C SER A 13 -20.49 -0.78 -11.20
N LEU A 14 -19.19 -1.06 -11.31
CA LEU A 14 -18.21 -0.18 -11.95
C LEU A 14 -18.20 -0.29 -13.49
N ARG A 15 -18.79 -1.34 -14.06
CA ARG A 15 -18.95 -1.53 -15.52
C ARG A 15 -20.16 -0.80 -16.07
N CYS A 16 -20.23 0.52 -15.85
CA CYS A 16 -21.33 1.36 -16.32
C CYS A 16 -20.81 2.50 -17.19
N ALA A 17 -21.69 3.14 -17.98
CA ALA A 17 -21.29 4.20 -18.90
C ALA A 17 -20.72 5.47 -18.24
N ALA A 18 -20.85 5.59 -16.92
CA ALA A 18 -20.28 6.69 -16.13
C ALA A 18 -18.83 6.43 -15.68
N VAL A 19 -18.29 5.22 -15.89
CA VAL A 19 -16.94 4.82 -15.48
C VAL A 19 -16.14 4.38 -16.68
N ASP A 20 -15.22 5.23 -17.13
CA ASP A 20 -14.35 4.92 -18.26
C ASP A 20 -13.28 3.86 -17.89
N HIS A 21 -12.68 4.03 -16.73
CA HIS A 21 -11.60 3.14 -16.26
C HIS A 21 -11.72 2.89 -14.76
N PHE A 22 -11.44 1.67 -14.35
CA PHE A 22 -11.17 1.37 -12.95
C PHE A 22 -10.00 0.40 -12.84
N HIS A 23 -9.29 0.50 -11.73
CA HIS A 23 -8.17 -0.36 -11.38
C HIS A 23 -8.36 -0.87 -9.96
N GLY A 24 -7.91 -2.08 -9.71
CA GLY A 24 -7.98 -2.70 -8.41
C GLY A 24 -6.95 -3.81 -8.25
N ALA A 25 -6.89 -4.34 -7.05
CA ALA A 25 -6.06 -5.49 -6.72
C ALA A 25 -6.79 -6.40 -5.75
N GLU A 26 -6.65 -7.70 -5.96
CA GLU A 26 -7.06 -8.72 -5.02
C GLU A 26 -5.83 -9.31 -4.35
N TYR A 27 -5.87 -9.47 -3.04
CA TYR A 27 -4.79 -10.04 -2.24
C TYR A 27 -5.37 -10.69 -0.98
N SER A 28 -4.86 -11.87 -0.64
CA SER A 28 -5.40 -12.68 0.45
C SER A 28 -4.48 -12.73 1.68
N SER A 29 -3.19 -12.44 1.49
CA SER A 29 -2.17 -12.52 2.52
C SER A 29 -1.27 -11.27 2.50
N GLY A 30 -0.60 -11.03 3.61
CA GLY A 30 0.37 -9.94 3.73
C GLY A 30 1.03 -9.92 5.10
N THR A 31 2.19 -9.26 5.17
CA THR A 31 2.85 -8.97 6.44
C THR A 31 2.13 -7.82 7.11
N THR A 32 1.63 -8.04 8.32
CA THR A 32 0.85 -7.07 9.08
C THR A 32 1.55 -6.71 10.38
N GLY A 33 1.29 -5.52 10.87
CA GLY A 33 1.73 -5.10 12.19
C GLY A 33 0.95 -3.91 12.72
N ARG A 34 1.16 -3.60 14.00
CA ARG A 34 0.54 -2.48 14.70
C ARG A 34 1.52 -1.90 15.74
N SER A 35 1.59 -0.57 15.83
CA SER A 35 2.33 0.14 16.86
C SER A 35 1.42 0.40 18.07
N GLY A 36 1.71 -0.24 19.24
CA GLY A 36 0.93 -0.07 20.46
C GLY A 36 -0.47 -0.71 20.42
N ALA A 37 -0.98 -1.12 21.58
CA ALA A 37 -2.24 -1.89 21.68
C ALA A 37 -3.49 -1.04 21.36
N ASP A 38 -3.46 0.27 21.58
CA ASP A 38 -4.66 1.13 21.61
C ASP A 38 -4.67 2.26 20.56
N ALA A 39 -3.62 2.44 19.78
CA ALA A 39 -3.59 3.48 18.75
C ALA A 39 -4.60 3.16 17.63
N ALA A 40 -5.72 3.87 17.62
CA ALA A 40 -6.65 3.86 16.51
C ALA A 40 -6.18 4.90 15.47
N GLY A 41 -5.95 4.45 14.24
CA GLY A 41 -5.70 5.37 13.14
C GLY A 41 -6.95 6.18 12.78
N GLN A 42 -6.76 7.42 12.37
CA GLN A 42 -7.82 8.30 11.87
C GLN A 42 -7.79 8.45 10.35
N VAL A 43 -6.66 8.10 9.74
CA VAL A 43 -6.46 8.19 8.29
C VAL A 43 -5.94 6.84 7.78
N TYR A 44 -6.63 6.31 6.80
CA TYR A 44 -6.17 5.15 6.02
C TYR A 44 -5.50 5.62 4.73
N ARG A 45 -4.40 4.97 4.38
CA ARG A 45 -3.70 5.15 3.11
C ARG A 45 -3.43 3.78 2.50
N ALA A 46 -3.71 3.65 1.20
CA ALA A 46 -3.23 2.54 0.39
C ALA A 46 -2.35 3.07 -0.75
N LEU A 47 -1.22 2.43 -0.94
CA LEU A 47 -0.32 2.64 -2.06
C LEU A 47 -0.31 1.37 -2.90
N PHE A 48 -0.81 1.48 -4.13
CA PHE A 48 -0.72 0.44 -5.13
C PHE A 48 0.59 0.61 -5.89
N ILE A 49 1.35 -0.47 -5.99
CA ILE A 49 2.71 -0.47 -6.55
C ILE A 49 2.80 -1.48 -7.68
N ARG A 50 3.47 -1.08 -8.75
CA ARG A 50 3.91 -1.98 -9.82
C ARG A 50 5.42 -2.06 -9.81
N VAL A 51 5.96 -3.15 -9.30
CA VAL A 51 7.38 -3.49 -9.40
C VAL A 51 7.67 -3.95 -10.82
N SER A 52 8.81 -3.57 -11.37
CA SER A 52 9.24 -3.89 -12.72
C SER A 52 9.31 -5.41 -12.94
N PRO A 53 8.78 -5.91 -14.06
CA PRO A 53 8.90 -7.32 -14.41
C PRO A 53 10.37 -7.77 -14.47
N GLY A 54 10.65 -8.95 -13.92
CA GLY A 54 11.98 -9.52 -13.92
C GLY A 54 12.89 -9.03 -12.79
N THR A 55 12.40 -8.21 -11.86
CA THR A 55 13.13 -7.86 -10.63
C THR A 55 13.56 -9.14 -9.91
N PRO A 56 14.87 -9.31 -9.58
CA PRO A 56 15.36 -10.47 -8.86
C PRO A 56 14.69 -10.65 -7.50
N GLN A 57 14.55 -11.89 -7.06
CA GLN A 57 13.80 -12.19 -5.83
C GLN A 57 14.43 -11.59 -4.57
N ASP A 58 15.77 -11.59 -4.49
CA ASP A 58 16.52 -11.00 -3.40
C ASP A 58 16.37 -9.46 -3.33
N VAL A 59 16.31 -8.80 -4.48
CA VAL A 59 16.04 -7.35 -4.58
C VAL A 59 14.59 -7.05 -4.17
N LEU A 60 13.64 -7.90 -4.58
CA LEU A 60 12.24 -7.76 -4.19
C LEU A 60 12.07 -7.91 -2.67
N GLU A 61 12.75 -8.87 -2.06
CA GLU A 61 12.74 -9.07 -0.60
C GLU A 61 13.40 -7.91 0.15
N GLU A 62 14.42 -7.28 -0.41
CA GLU A 62 15.03 -6.07 0.16
C GLU A 62 14.07 -4.88 0.09
N PHE A 63 13.43 -4.66 -1.06
CA PHE A 63 12.39 -3.65 -1.24
C PHE A 63 11.26 -3.80 -0.21
N GLU A 64 10.69 -5.00 -0.08
CA GLU A 64 9.63 -5.27 0.89
C GLU A 64 10.10 -5.05 2.34
N ARG A 65 11.32 -5.44 2.66
CA ARG A 65 11.92 -5.25 3.98
C ARG A 65 12.06 -3.78 4.32
N ASP A 66 12.48 -2.95 3.37
CA ASP A 66 12.63 -1.51 3.60
C ASP A 66 11.28 -0.82 3.81
N LEU A 67 10.23 -1.18 3.06
CA LEU A 67 8.88 -0.71 3.34
C LEU A 67 8.41 -1.08 4.75
N LEU A 68 8.65 -2.32 5.17
CA LEU A 68 8.26 -2.83 6.49
C LEU A 68 9.07 -2.24 7.65
N ARG A 69 10.21 -1.59 7.39
CA ARG A 69 10.95 -0.84 8.41
C ARG A 69 10.32 0.50 8.75
N MET A 70 9.55 1.11 7.85
CA MET A 70 8.98 2.45 8.08
C MET A 70 8.20 2.54 9.39
N PRO A 71 7.29 1.61 9.74
CA PRO A 71 6.52 1.69 10.99
C PRO A 71 7.36 1.58 12.27
N THR A 72 8.57 1.04 12.18
CA THR A 72 9.47 0.98 13.36
C THR A 72 10.15 2.32 13.65
N HIS A 73 10.13 3.25 12.70
CA HIS A 73 10.74 4.58 12.80
C HIS A 73 9.71 5.70 12.85
N ILE A 74 8.55 5.51 12.22
CA ILE A 74 7.50 6.51 12.09
C ILE A 74 6.36 6.15 13.03
N SER A 75 6.34 6.75 14.22
CA SER A 75 5.39 6.41 15.30
C SER A 75 3.94 6.75 14.98
N SER A 76 3.69 7.62 14.00
CA SER A 76 2.34 7.95 13.53
C SER A 76 1.71 6.85 12.68
N ILE A 77 2.46 5.84 12.23
CA ILE A 77 1.89 4.66 11.59
C ILE A 77 1.37 3.72 12.68
N CYS A 78 0.04 3.70 12.85
CA CYS A 78 -0.64 2.92 13.89
C CYS A 78 -0.78 1.44 13.54
N ALA A 79 -1.06 1.15 12.26
CA ALA A 79 -1.18 -0.19 11.73
C ALA A 79 -0.72 -0.22 10.28
N TRP A 80 -0.29 -1.39 9.82
CA TRP A 80 0.18 -1.57 8.45
C TRP A 80 -0.02 -2.98 7.93
N ARG A 81 -0.07 -3.07 6.60
CA ARG A 81 -0.09 -4.33 5.87
C ARG A 81 0.61 -4.17 4.53
N LEU A 82 1.60 -4.99 4.26
CA LEU A 82 2.20 -5.14 2.95
C LEU A 82 1.77 -6.47 2.34
N SER A 83 1.10 -6.42 1.21
CA SER A 83 0.59 -7.59 0.50
C SER A 83 1.15 -7.66 -0.91
N ARG A 84 1.48 -8.87 -1.38
CA ARG A 84 1.62 -9.15 -2.81
C ARG A 84 0.24 -9.33 -3.41
N VAL A 85 0.05 -8.88 -4.64
CA VAL A 85 -1.23 -8.96 -5.35
C VAL A 85 -1.40 -10.35 -5.93
N ASP A 86 -2.53 -11.00 -5.63
CA ASP A 86 -2.91 -12.30 -6.20
C ASP A 86 -3.50 -12.12 -7.61
N ALA A 87 -4.31 -11.07 -7.81
CA ALA A 87 -4.89 -10.71 -9.11
C ALA A 87 -5.08 -9.19 -9.23
N ALA A 88 -4.57 -8.62 -10.31
CA ALA A 88 -4.84 -7.23 -10.67
C ALA A 88 -6.13 -7.11 -11.48
N ILE A 89 -6.88 -6.02 -11.27
CA ILE A 89 -8.09 -5.69 -12.01
C ILE A 89 -7.82 -4.43 -12.84
N GLY A 90 -8.23 -4.44 -14.11
CA GLY A 90 -7.97 -3.36 -15.05
C GLY A 90 -6.66 -3.54 -15.83
N HIS A 91 -6.11 -2.45 -16.37
CA HIS A 91 -4.97 -2.51 -17.28
C HIS A 91 -3.61 -2.47 -16.60
N THR A 92 -3.54 -2.06 -15.33
CA THR A 92 -2.27 -1.98 -14.59
C THR A 92 -2.04 -3.29 -13.85
N PRO A 93 -0.94 -4.02 -14.14
CA PRO A 93 -0.58 -5.25 -13.43
C PRO A 93 0.07 -4.91 -12.08
N TRP A 94 -0.75 -4.47 -11.12
CA TRP A 94 -0.30 -4.21 -9.75
C TRP A 94 0.37 -5.43 -9.16
N THR A 95 1.47 -5.22 -8.42
CA THR A 95 2.25 -6.30 -7.79
C THR A 95 2.15 -6.28 -6.28
N HIS A 96 1.99 -5.10 -5.68
CA HIS A 96 1.91 -4.90 -4.24
C HIS A 96 0.84 -3.89 -3.87
N VAL A 97 0.31 -4.06 -2.65
CA VAL A 97 -0.48 -3.03 -1.94
C VAL A 97 0.17 -2.79 -0.58
N TRP A 98 0.55 -1.54 -0.33
CA TRP A 98 1.06 -1.06 0.94
C TRP A 98 0.00 -0.24 1.65
N GLU A 99 -0.58 -0.80 2.70
CA GLU A 99 -1.67 -0.21 3.48
C GLU A 99 -1.15 0.29 4.82
N GLN A 100 -1.62 1.44 5.24
CA GLN A 100 -1.23 2.07 6.50
C GLN A 100 -2.42 2.81 7.13
N GLU A 101 -2.51 2.75 8.46
CA GLU A 101 -3.35 3.62 9.27
C GLU A 101 -2.45 4.62 10.01
N PHE A 102 -2.77 5.91 9.94
CA PHE A 102 -2.04 6.99 10.60
C PHE A 102 -2.85 7.59 11.73
N THR A 103 -2.18 8.14 12.74
CA THR A 103 -2.81 8.86 13.85
C THR A 103 -3.72 9.98 13.35
N ASP A 104 -3.25 10.76 12.37
CA ASP A 104 -3.95 11.90 11.78
C ASP A 104 -3.34 12.29 10.42
N LEU A 105 -4.03 13.19 9.70
CA LEU A 105 -3.59 13.66 8.39
C LEU A 105 -2.33 14.53 8.48
N GLY A 106 -2.18 15.33 9.53
CA GLY A 106 -0.99 16.18 9.73
C GLY A 106 0.29 15.35 9.84
N SER A 107 0.22 14.26 10.60
CA SER A 107 1.34 13.30 10.75
C SER A 107 1.71 12.61 9.43
N LEU A 108 0.73 12.30 8.59
CA LEU A 108 0.99 11.77 7.24
C LEU A 108 1.71 12.81 6.36
N GLN A 109 1.32 14.07 6.44
CA GLN A 109 1.87 15.15 5.61
C GLN A 109 3.24 15.67 6.07
N THR A 110 3.59 15.48 7.33
CA THR A 110 4.83 15.97 7.92
C THR A 110 5.73 14.83 8.36
N GLN A 111 5.45 14.20 9.51
CA GLN A 111 6.31 13.18 10.10
C GLN A 111 6.63 12.03 9.13
N TYR A 112 5.66 11.59 8.33
CA TYR A 112 5.87 10.52 7.37
C TYR A 112 6.74 10.97 6.19
N LEU A 113 6.39 12.09 5.54
CA LEU A 113 7.10 12.55 4.34
C LEU A 113 8.52 13.06 4.66
N ASP A 114 8.69 13.74 5.80
CA ASP A 114 9.96 14.36 6.18
C ASP A 114 10.92 13.38 6.89
N HIS A 115 10.47 12.16 7.20
CA HIS A 115 11.29 11.21 7.94
C HIS A 115 12.42 10.64 7.08
N PRO A 116 13.68 10.57 7.61
CA PRO A 116 14.83 10.02 6.86
C PRO A 116 14.61 8.60 6.32
N ILE A 117 13.85 7.74 7.01
CA ILE A 117 13.53 6.39 6.51
C ILE A 117 12.73 6.44 5.22
N HIS A 118 11.89 7.47 5.01
CA HIS A 118 11.11 7.65 3.79
C HIS A 118 12.03 8.07 2.64
N TRP A 119 12.65 9.25 2.72
CA TRP A 119 13.39 9.83 1.60
C TRP A 119 14.79 9.25 1.40
N ALA A 120 15.49 8.73 2.43
CA ALA A 120 16.84 8.20 2.27
C ALA A 120 16.91 6.67 2.09
N VAL A 121 15.84 5.94 2.43
CA VAL A 121 15.85 4.47 2.34
C VAL A 121 14.78 3.97 1.38
N VAL A 122 13.54 4.47 1.51
CA VAL A 122 12.40 3.96 0.73
C VAL A 122 12.34 4.58 -0.65
N ASP A 123 12.55 5.89 -0.77
CA ASP A 123 12.43 6.59 -2.06
C ASP A 123 13.40 6.09 -3.13
N ARG A 124 14.56 5.54 -2.76
CA ARG A 124 15.51 4.94 -3.72
C ARG A 124 14.85 3.88 -4.63
N TRP A 125 13.83 3.19 -4.13
CA TRP A 125 13.11 2.16 -4.89
C TRP A 125 12.18 2.74 -5.96
N PHE A 126 11.84 4.03 -5.82
CA PHE A 126 10.89 4.77 -6.67
C PHE A 126 11.55 5.87 -7.49
N ASP A 127 12.74 6.29 -7.13
CA ASP A 127 13.49 7.33 -7.83
C ASP A 127 14.20 6.74 -9.06
N PRO A 128 13.82 7.13 -10.28
CA PRO A 128 14.43 6.59 -11.50
C PRO A 128 15.91 6.94 -11.68
N GLU A 129 16.44 7.90 -10.90
CA GLU A 129 17.86 8.23 -10.88
C GLU A 129 18.67 7.27 -9.98
N CYS A 130 18.01 6.52 -9.11
CA CYS A 130 18.66 5.50 -8.27
C CYS A 130 18.81 4.18 -9.02
N PRO A 131 20.01 3.57 -9.02
CA PRO A 131 20.24 2.30 -9.70
C PRO A 131 19.48 1.12 -9.10
N GLU A 132 19.03 1.24 -7.87
CA GLU A 132 18.19 0.25 -7.17
C GLU A 132 16.71 0.36 -7.48
N ALA A 133 16.29 1.41 -8.19
CA ALA A 133 14.87 1.64 -8.47
C ALA A 133 14.22 0.44 -9.18
N VAL A 134 13.12 -0.03 -8.61
CA VAL A 134 12.32 -1.15 -9.16
C VAL A 134 10.90 -0.74 -9.52
N VAL A 135 10.50 0.49 -9.16
CA VAL A 135 9.16 1.04 -9.44
C VAL A 135 9.33 2.27 -10.33
N HIS A 136 9.18 2.10 -11.64
CA HIS A 136 9.51 3.17 -12.59
C HIS A 136 8.32 3.92 -13.16
N ASP A 137 7.14 3.32 -13.25
CA ASP A 137 6.06 3.87 -14.06
C ASP A 137 4.70 3.99 -13.38
N ARG A 138 4.42 3.20 -12.37
CA ARG A 138 3.08 3.14 -11.77
C ARG A 138 3.09 3.01 -10.27
N ILE A 139 2.53 4.02 -9.63
CA ILE A 139 2.05 4.03 -8.25
C ILE A 139 0.69 4.71 -8.22
N CYS A 140 -0.17 4.30 -7.29
CA CYS A 140 -1.44 4.98 -7.05
C CYS A 140 -1.61 5.15 -5.55
N HIS A 141 -1.70 6.40 -5.09
CA HIS A 141 -1.96 6.75 -3.71
C HIS A 141 -3.46 6.98 -3.52
N THR A 142 -4.04 6.29 -2.54
CA THR A 142 -5.38 6.59 -2.05
C THR A 142 -5.35 6.79 -0.54
N PHE A 143 -6.14 7.71 -0.03
CA PHE A 143 -6.30 7.89 1.41
C PHE A 143 -7.69 8.46 1.74
N GLY A 144 -8.12 8.19 2.96
CA GLY A 144 -9.42 8.63 3.46
C GLY A 144 -9.49 8.58 4.98
N ASN A 145 -10.46 9.28 5.54
CA ASN A 145 -10.70 9.26 6.98
C ASN A 145 -11.27 7.91 7.42
N LEU A 146 -10.83 7.46 8.60
CA LEU A 146 -11.35 6.26 9.26
C LEU A 146 -12.34 6.66 10.36
N THR A 147 -13.45 5.93 10.42
CA THR A 147 -14.39 5.95 11.54
C THR A 147 -14.16 4.77 12.49
N GLU A 148 -13.50 3.73 12.00
CA GLU A 148 -13.15 2.53 12.73
C GLU A 148 -11.87 1.90 12.15
N ARG A 149 -11.26 0.97 12.87
CA ARG A 149 -10.07 0.24 12.42
C ARG A 149 -10.39 -0.61 11.19
N LEU A 150 -9.60 -0.46 10.14
CA LEU A 150 -9.71 -1.24 8.91
C LEU A 150 -8.72 -2.41 8.88
N LEU A 151 -7.46 -2.16 9.30
CA LEU A 151 -6.43 -3.17 9.29
C LEU A 151 -6.49 -4.02 10.57
N THR A 152 -6.88 -5.29 10.39
CA THR A 152 -6.87 -6.29 11.47
C THR A 152 -5.52 -7.02 11.48
N VAL A 153 -4.82 -6.94 12.59
CA VAL A 153 -3.61 -7.73 12.85
C VAL A 153 -4.03 -9.02 13.53
N LYS A 154 -3.71 -10.15 12.91
CA LYS A 154 -3.94 -11.49 13.51
C LYS A 154 -2.82 -11.86 14.45
#